data_3b0ef05c1ebf1f700d6de0a1184f3c05
#
_entry.id   3b0ef05c1ebf1f700d6de0a1184f3c05
#
_cell.length_a   1.000
_cell.length_b   1.000
_cell.length_c   1.000
_cell.angle_alpha   90.00
_cell.angle_beta   90.00
_cell.angle_gamma   90.00
#
_symmetry.space_group_name_H-M   'P 1'
#
loop_
_entity.id
_entity.type
_entity.pdbx_description
1 polymer ?
#
loop_
_entity_poly.entity_id
_entity_poly.type
_entity_poly.pdbx_seq_one_letter_code
_entity_poly.pdbx_strand_id
1 'polypeptide(L)'
;LPAHHTVPAIGFAVRRSAPTPQPAWVFSGDTGPNPALWERLAQMRVATLVIETAFGDEDIELARISRHLSPALLCKELAQLDQPADIFITHIKPGEMDAVMAEIGRLDTRHRIRQLVAGQVMQVG
;
A
#
# COMPACT_ATOMS: atom_id res chain seq x y z
N LEU A 1 -9.73 -0.76 8.86
CA LEU A 1 -9.74 0.07 7.65
C LEU A 1 -10.47 -0.64 6.50
N PRO A 2 -11.21 0.10 5.68
CA PRO A 2 -11.85 -0.50 4.53
C PRO A 2 -10.84 -0.99 3.50
N ALA A 3 -11.14 -2.10 2.83
CA ALA A 3 -10.41 -2.59 1.67
C ALA A 3 -11.40 -2.85 0.54
N HIS A 4 -10.97 -2.62 -0.71
CA HIS A 4 -11.80 -2.80 -1.88
C HIS A 4 -11.36 -4.04 -2.64
N HIS A 5 -12.04 -5.16 -2.42
CA HIS A 5 -11.68 -6.46 -2.98
C HIS A 5 -12.93 -7.23 -3.41
N THR A 6 -12.75 -8.35 -4.10
CA THR A 6 -13.84 -9.21 -4.61
C THR A 6 -14.56 -9.96 -3.50
N VAL A 7 -13.89 -10.15 -2.35
CA VAL A 7 -14.45 -10.75 -1.14
C VAL A 7 -14.33 -9.73 0.00
N PRO A 8 -15.11 -9.87 1.09
CA PRO A 8 -14.95 -9.00 2.25
C PRO A 8 -13.52 -9.01 2.75
N ALA A 9 -12.91 -7.82 2.87
CA ALA A 9 -11.54 -7.66 3.30
C ALA A 9 -11.40 -6.36 4.11
N ILE A 10 -10.39 -6.33 5.00
CA ILE A 10 -10.08 -5.17 5.82
C ILE A 10 -8.58 -4.92 5.85
N GLY A 11 -8.21 -3.67 6.05
CA GLY A 11 -6.87 -3.30 6.42
C GLY A 11 -6.79 -2.92 7.90
N PHE A 12 -5.59 -2.60 8.37
CA PHE A 12 -5.34 -2.27 9.76
C PHE A 12 -4.50 -1.01 9.87
N ALA A 13 -4.81 -0.19 10.88
CA ALA A 13 -3.94 0.88 11.33
C ALA A 13 -3.57 0.61 12.78
N VAL A 14 -2.27 0.60 13.06
CA VAL A 14 -1.73 0.35 14.39
C VAL A 14 -0.86 1.54 14.79
N ARG A 15 -1.06 2.05 15.99
CA ARG A 15 -0.22 3.11 16.53
C ARG A 15 0.07 2.86 18.00
N ARG A 16 1.17 3.43 18.43
CA ARG A 16 1.58 3.36 19.84
C ARG A 16 0.61 4.15 20.70
N SER A 17 0.21 3.58 21.83
CA SER A 17 -0.60 4.28 22.81
C SER A 17 0.26 5.32 23.54
N ALA A 18 -0.16 6.58 23.52
CA ALA A 18 0.53 7.69 24.19
C ALA A 18 -0.44 8.85 24.39
N PRO A 19 -0.14 9.81 25.33
CA PRO A 19 -0.97 10.99 25.53
C PRO A 19 -1.10 11.88 24.29
N THR A 20 -0.05 11.93 23.46
CA THR A 20 -0.06 12.67 22.19
C THR A 20 -0.28 11.71 21.02
N PRO A 21 -0.95 12.17 19.93
CA PRO A 21 -1.13 11.33 18.74
C PRO A 21 0.21 10.84 18.18
N GLN A 22 0.30 9.54 17.91
CA GLN A 22 1.50 8.90 17.38
C GLN A 22 1.30 8.53 15.91
N PRO A 23 2.38 8.50 15.10
CA PRO A 23 2.27 8.04 13.72
C PRO A 23 1.80 6.59 13.64
N ALA A 24 0.99 6.30 12.65
CA ALA A 24 0.44 4.96 12.43
C ALA A 24 1.31 4.12 11.51
N TRP A 25 1.33 2.83 11.79
CA TRP A 25 1.72 1.77 10.87
C TRP A 25 0.43 1.23 10.27
N VAL A 26 0.37 1.16 8.94
CA VAL A 26 -0.86 0.83 8.21
C VAL A 26 -0.62 -0.37 7.29
N PHE A 27 -1.56 -1.29 7.28
CA PHE A 27 -1.63 -2.38 6.32
C PHE A 27 -2.94 -2.26 5.53
N SER A 28 -2.82 -2.18 4.20
CA SER A 28 -3.98 -1.96 3.33
C SER A 28 -4.90 -3.17 3.22
N GLY A 29 -4.40 -4.38 3.48
CA GLY A 29 -5.05 -5.59 3.01
C GLY A 29 -4.99 -5.71 1.49
N ASP A 30 -5.54 -6.77 0.94
CA ASP A 30 -5.68 -6.93 -0.51
C ASP A 30 -6.74 -5.96 -1.00
N THR A 31 -6.39 -5.09 -1.93
CA THR A 31 -7.30 -4.04 -2.39
C THR A 31 -6.97 -3.55 -3.79
N GLY A 32 -8.00 -3.21 -4.55
CA GLY A 32 -7.88 -2.35 -5.71
C GLY A 32 -7.94 -0.87 -5.31
N PRO A 33 -8.17 0.05 -6.26
CA PRO A 33 -8.36 1.47 -5.96
C PRO A 33 -9.43 1.66 -4.88
N ASN A 34 -9.11 2.45 -3.85
CA ASN A 34 -9.92 2.50 -2.63
C ASN A 34 -9.97 3.91 -2.04
N PRO A 35 -10.85 4.79 -2.52
CA PRO A 35 -10.98 6.15 -1.99
C PRO A 35 -11.25 6.19 -0.49
N ALA A 36 -12.02 5.25 0.05
CA ALA A 36 -12.36 5.21 1.47
C ALA A 36 -11.13 5.02 2.37
N LEU A 37 -10.14 4.27 1.91
CA LEU A 37 -8.88 4.12 2.63
C LEU A 37 -8.19 5.48 2.81
N TRP A 38 -8.05 6.24 1.72
CA TRP A 38 -7.34 7.51 1.74
C TRP A 38 -8.08 8.56 2.57
N GLU A 39 -9.39 8.56 2.56
CA GLU A 39 -10.19 9.43 3.44
C GLU A 39 -9.88 9.14 4.92
N ARG A 40 -9.75 7.87 5.29
CA ARG A 40 -9.39 7.50 6.66
C ARG A 40 -7.96 7.87 7.00
N LEU A 41 -7.01 7.64 6.08
CA LEU A 41 -5.60 7.96 6.31
C LEU A 41 -5.34 9.47 6.35
N ALA A 42 -6.16 10.28 5.71
CA ALA A 42 -6.06 11.74 5.79
C ALA A 42 -6.29 12.29 7.21
N GLN A 43 -6.91 11.51 8.08
CA GLN A 43 -7.22 11.89 9.47
C GLN A 43 -6.13 11.49 10.46
N MET A 44 -5.03 10.91 10.01
CA MET A 44 -3.96 10.43 10.88
C MET A 44 -2.60 10.67 10.24
N ARG A 45 -1.55 10.68 11.07
CA ARG A 45 -0.18 10.65 10.57
C ARG A 45 0.19 9.22 10.24
N VAL A 46 0.69 9.00 9.03
CA VAL A 46 1.11 7.68 8.57
C VAL A 46 2.64 7.69 8.44
N ALA A 47 3.31 6.90 9.25
CA ALA A 47 4.77 6.73 9.15
C ALA A 47 5.12 5.63 8.15
N THR A 48 4.36 4.55 8.17
CA THR A 48 4.61 3.36 7.36
C THR A 48 3.31 2.85 6.79
N LEU A 49 3.32 2.52 5.50
CA LEU A 49 2.19 1.88 4.83
C LEU A 49 2.68 0.63 4.13
N VAL A 50 2.11 -0.51 4.49
CA VAL A 50 2.28 -1.76 3.74
C VAL A 50 1.06 -1.88 2.83
N ILE A 51 1.30 -1.89 1.53
CA ILE A 51 0.23 -1.91 0.52
C ILE A 51 0.53 -2.98 -0.53
N GLU A 52 -0.51 -3.61 -1.02
CA GLU A 52 -0.39 -4.64 -2.02
C GLU A 52 -0.12 -4.07 -3.41
N THR A 53 0.62 -4.82 -4.23
CA THR A 53 0.70 -4.59 -5.68
C THR A 53 0.89 -5.97 -6.31
N ALA A 54 -0.21 -6.60 -6.67
CA ALA A 54 -0.20 -8.02 -7.04
C ALA A 54 0.35 -8.28 -8.45
N PHE A 55 0.14 -7.36 -9.38
CA PHE A 55 0.46 -7.56 -10.80
C PHE A 55 1.34 -6.46 -11.37
N GLY A 56 2.11 -6.78 -12.42
CA GLY A 56 2.75 -5.76 -13.25
C GLY A 56 1.75 -5.04 -14.15
N ASP A 57 2.17 -3.91 -14.76
CA ASP A 57 1.27 -3.10 -15.59
C ASP A 57 0.81 -3.80 -16.86
N GLU A 58 1.52 -4.80 -17.34
CA GLU A 58 1.06 -5.63 -18.48
C GLU A 58 -0.25 -6.35 -18.18
N ASP A 59 -0.54 -6.59 -16.88
CA ASP A 59 -1.75 -7.25 -16.41
C ASP A 59 -2.72 -6.27 -15.72
N ILE A 60 -2.69 -4.98 -16.09
CA ILE A 60 -3.46 -3.94 -15.42
C ILE A 60 -4.98 -4.20 -15.46
N GLU A 61 -5.49 -4.75 -16.55
CA GLU A 61 -6.91 -5.08 -16.65
C GLU A 61 -7.29 -6.23 -15.71
N LEU A 62 -6.43 -7.22 -15.58
CA LEU A 62 -6.61 -8.30 -14.61
C LEU A 62 -6.57 -7.75 -13.18
N ALA A 63 -5.67 -6.82 -12.90
CA ALA A 63 -5.61 -6.15 -11.60
C ALA A 63 -6.94 -5.44 -11.30
N ARG A 64 -7.48 -4.68 -12.24
CA ARG A 64 -8.76 -3.99 -12.06
C ARG A 64 -9.91 -4.96 -11.79
N ILE A 65 -10.03 -6.01 -12.58
CA ILE A 65 -11.11 -6.99 -12.47
C ILE A 65 -11.04 -7.74 -11.14
N SER A 66 -9.85 -8.13 -10.72
CA SER A 66 -9.64 -8.88 -9.48
C SER A 66 -9.53 -7.99 -8.23
N ARG A 67 -9.60 -6.65 -8.41
CA ARG A 67 -9.49 -5.65 -7.34
C ARG A 67 -8.18 -5.77 -6.58
N HIS A 68 -7.10 -5.71 -7.36
CA HIS A 68 -5.72 -5.58 -6.92
C HIS A 68 -5.09 -4.34 -7.57
N LEU A 69 -3.86 -4.02 -7.17
CA LEU A 69 -3.11 -2.92 -7.76
C LEU A 69 -2.03 -3.44 -8.71
N SER A 70 -1.70 -2.61 -9.70
CA SER A 70 -0.49 -2.67 -10.50
C SER A 70 0.35 -1.41 -10.20
N PRO A 71 1.60 -1.29 -10.66
CA PRO A 71 2.40 -0.08 -10.41
C PRO A 71 1.71 1.21 -10.84
N ALA A 72 1.06 1.26 -11.98
CA ALA A 72 0.35 2.46 -12.42
C ALA A 72 -0.83 2.80 -11.52
N LEU A 73 -1.61 1.81 -11.10
CA LEU A 73 -2.71 2.00 -10.16
C LEU A 73 -2.19 2.40 -8.78
N LEU A 74 -1.11 1.79 -8.32
CA LEU A 74 -0.44 2.15 -7.07
C LEU A 74 -0.02 3.61 -7.07
N CYS A 75 0.57 4.09 -8.15
CA CYS A 75 1.01 5.47 -8.27
C CYS A 75 -0.16 6.45 -8.07
N LYS A 76 -1.30 6.18 -8.70
CA LYS A 76 -2.50 6.99 -8.55
C LYS A 76 -3.05 6.94 -7.13
N GLU A 77 -3.00 5.79 -6.50
CA GLU A 77 -3.45 5.63 -5.11
C GLU A 77 -2.54 6.39 -4.16
N LEU A 78 -1.22 6.24 -4.26
CA LEU A 78 -0.27 6.92 -3.39
C LEU A 78 -0.28 8.43 -3.54
N ALA A 79 -0.71 8.96 -4.68
CA ALA A 79 -0.86 10.40 -4.88
C ALA A 79 -1.91 11.01 -3.96
N GLN A 80 -2.82 10.20 -3.41
CA GLN A 80 -3.85 10.64 -2.47
C GLN A 80 -3.34 10.76 -1.03
N LEU A 81 -2.13 10.27 -0.75
CA LEU A 81 -1.51 10.43 0.56
C LEU A 81 -0.67 11.71 0.56
N ASP A 82 -1.14 12.75 1.25
CA ASP A 82 -0.56 14.09 1.21
C ASP A 82 0.73 14.24 2.02
N GLN A 83 1.14 13.23 2.75
CA GLN A 83 2.31 13.24 3.60
C GLN A 83 3.31 12.19 3.14
N PRO A 84 4.62 12.45 3.22
CA PRO A 84 5.62 11.42 2.95
C PRO A 84 5.52 10.27 3.93
N ALA A 85 5.65 9.04 3.44
CA ALA A 85 5.63 7.85 4.26
C ALA A 85 6.59 6.80 3.70
N ASP A 86 7.03 5.88 4.55
CA ASP A 86 7.74 4.69 4.10
C ASP A 86 6.71 3.68 3.60
N ILE A 87 6.82 3.32 2.34
CA ILE A 87 5.91 2.40 1.67
C ILE A 87 6.60 1.06 1.46
N PHE A 88 5.94 -0.01 1.87
CA PHE A 88 6.41 -1.38 1.64
C PHE A 88 5.39 -2.13 0.79
N ILE A 89 5.88 -2.79 -0.25
CA ILE A 89 5.03 -3.52 -1.19
C ILE A 89 4.95 -4.98 -0.79
N THR A 90 3.73 -5.49 -0.72
CA THR A 90 3.45 -6.89 -0.42
C THR A 90 2.54 -7.51 -1.48
N HIS A 91 2.29 -8.81 -1.38
CA HIS A 91 1.35 -9.56 -2.19
C HIS A 91 1.67 -9.54 -3.69
N ILE A 92 2.94 -9.46 -4.05
CA ILE A 92 3.36 -9.54 -5.45
C ILE A 92 3.19 -10.98 -5.92
N LYS A 93 2.64 -11.13 -7.13
CA LYS A 93 2.46 -12.45 -7.76
C LYS A 93 3.80 -13.20 -7.82
N PRO A 94 3.84 -14.49 -7.41
CA PRO A 94 5.08 -15.27 -7.45
C PRO A 94 5.74 -15.27 -8.84
N GLY A 95 7.06 -15.09 -8.85
CA GLY A 95 7.84 -15.03 -10.08
C GLY A 95 7.90 -13.65 -10.74
N GLU A 96 7.13 -12.65 -10.27
CA GLU A 96 7.08 -11.32 -10.86
C GLU A 96 7.67 -10.21 -9.99
N MET A 97 8.30 -10.56 -8.86
CA MET A 97 8.80 -9.59 -7.91
C MET A 97 9.78 -8.59 -8.52
N ASP A 98 10.77 -9.07 -9.26
CA ASP A 98 11.79 -8.20 -9.84
C ASP A 98 11.19 -7.26 -10.89
N ALA A 99 10.30 -7.77 -11.75
CA ALA A 99 9.65 -6.97 -12.78
C ALA A 99 8.73 -5.89 -12.17
N VAL A 100 7.91 -6.25 -11.19
CA VAL A 100 7.01 -5.33 -10.51
C VAL A 100 7.80 -4.24 -9.77
N MET A 101 8.83 -4.63 -9.02
CA MET A 101 9.65 -3.65 -8.29
C MET A 101 10.44 -2.75 -9.22
N ALA A 102 10.88 -3.25 -10.40
CA ALA A 102 11.52 -2.41 -11.40
C ALA A 102 10.55 -1.35 -11.97
N GLU A 103 9.30 -1.73 -12.25
CA GLU A 103 8.28 -0.78 -12.68
C GLU A 103 7.98 0.26 -11.60
N ILE A 104 7.85 -0.18 -10.33
CA ILE A 104 7.64 0.73 -9.21
C ILE A 104 8.79 1.70 -9.05
N GLY A 105 10.02 1.26 -9.25
CA GLY A 105 11.21 2.11 -9.17
C GLY A 105 11.25 3.24 -10.21
N ARG A 106 10.44 3.15 -11.27
CA ARG A 106 10.31 4.19 -12.30
C ARG A 106 9.16 5.16 -12.06
N LEU A 107 8.38 4.97 -10.97
CA LEU A 107 7.26 5.87 -10.66
C LEU A 107 7.75 7.21 -10.16
N ASP A 108 7.04 8.27 -10.56
CA ASP A 108 7.23 9.61 -10.02
C ASP A 108 6.39 9.76 -8.76
N THR A 109 7.02 9.63 -7.62
CA THR A 109 6.35 9.69 -6.32
C THR A 109 7.24 10.34 -5.26
N ARG A 110 6.61 11.02 -4.30
CA ARG A 110 7.30 11.57 -3.13
C ARG A 110 7.61 10.52 -2.07
N HIS A 111 7.01 9.36 -2.17
CA HIS A 111 7.12 8.31 -1.17
C HIS A 111 8.35 7.44 -1.42
N ARG A 112 8.92 6.93 -0.34
CA ARG A 112 9.99 5.97 -0.37
C ARG A 112 9.40 4.56 -0.43
N ILE A 113 9.58 3.87 -1.54
CA ILE A 113 8.93 2.59 -1.81
C ILE A 113 9.95 1.46 -1.84
N ARG A 114 9.69 0.40 -1.06
CA ARG A 114 10.52 -0.81 -0.98
C ARG A 114 9.67 -2.06 -0.98
N GLN A 115 10.27 -3.17 -1.35
CA GLN A 115 9.65 -4.49 -1.23
C GLN A 115 9.67 -4.93 0.23
N LEU A 116 8.54 -5.46 0.71
CA LEU A 116 8.49 -6.13 2.00
C LEU A 116 9.18 -7.49 1.89
N VAL A 117 10.02 -7.80 2.87
CA VAL A 117 10.79 -9.06 2.90
C VAL A 117 10.24 -9.95 4.00
N ALA A 118 10.11 -11.26 3.71
CA ALA A 118 9.65 -12.23 4.70
C ALA A 118 10.55 -12.21 5.95
N GLY A 119 9.93 -12.17 7.12
CA GLY A 119 10.64 -12.08 8.39
C GLY A 119 11.10 -10.70 8.79
N GLN A 120 10.83 -9.67 7.96
CA GLN A 120 11.18 -8.29 8.29
C GLN A 120 10.44 -7.82 9.54
N VAL A 121 11.16 -7.16 10.42
CA VAL A 121 10.61 -6.56 11.64
C VAL A 121 10.55 -5.05 11.48
N MET A 122 9.42 -4.46 11.82
CA MET A 122 9.22 -3.01 11.79
C MET A 122 8.78 -2.51 13.16
N GLN A 123 9.25 -1.32 13.52
CA GLN A 123 8.80 -0.67 14.76
C GLN A 123 7.59 0.21 14.48
N VAL A 124 6.64 0.21 15.42
CA VAL A 124 5.47 1.07 15.39
C VAL A 124 5.70 2.26 16.34
N GLY A 125 5.67 3.44 15.77
CA GLY A 125 5.85 4.67 16.53
C GLY A 125 7.20 5.34 16.36
#